data_0c706f8511e1e0c62350f8c69dd568ab
#
_entry.id   0c706f8511e1e0c62350f8c69dd568ab
#
_cell.length_a   1.000
_cell.length_b   1.000
_cell.length_c   1.000
_cell.angle_alpha   90.00
_cell.angle_beta   90.00
_cell.angle_gamma   90.00
#
_symmetry.space_group_name_H-M   'P 1'
#
loop_
_entity.id
_entity.type
_entity.pdbx_description
1 polymer ?
#
loop_
_entity_poly.entity_id
_entity_poly.type
_entity_poly.pdbx_seq_one_letter_code
_entity_poly.pdbx_strand_id
1 'polypeptide(L)'
;MMMNLSELEMLNLWKLHHGYSTPRRDCSLERDDDAEIDSLLLDEMRAWYANLLLTASPDLLPVEDVSNDCTVTKMADGMVEMKLPSRCVRVLAVRLSAWKRDATAIHAAGSEADFRQSVEWLRGTIQHPVAIADGGNVLRLYTVPTGATAAAEKVLCVVRPADGSYQFAQSLLGSL
;
A
#
# COMPACT_ATOMS: atom_id res chain seq x y z
N MET A 1 0.88 0.35 -19.68
CA MET A 1 -0.28 -0.55 -19.61
C MET A 1 -0.17 -1.35 -18.33
N MET A 2 -1.23 -1.44 -17.53
CA MET A 2 -1.27 -2.28 -16.33
C MET A 2 -1.42 -3.74 -16.75
N MET A 3 -0.62 -4.60 -16.15
CA MET A 3 -0.71 -6.06 -16.29
C MET A 3 -1.44 -6.62 -15.07
N ASN A 4 -2.12 -7.73 -15.28
CA ASN A 4 -2.70 -8.51 -14.19
C ASN A 4 -2.31 -9.97 -14.44
N LEU A 5 -1.51 -10.52 -13.55
CA LEU A 5 -0.90 -11.82 -13.67
C LEU A 5 -1.34 -12.72 -12.51
N SER A 6 -1.62 -13.97 -12.79
CA SER A 6 -1.72 -15.01 -11.77
C SER A 6 -0.35 -15.35 -11.19
N GLU A 7 -0.30 -16.03 -10.05
CA GLU A 7 0.95 -16.44 -9.41
C GLU A 7 1.80 -17.33 -10.34
N LEU A 8 1.17 -18.22 -11.08
CA LEU A 8 1.88 -19.08 -12.04
C LEU A 8 2.48 -18.29 -13.21
N GLU A 9 1.73 -17.35 -13.78
CA GLU A 9 2.22 -16.49 -14.86
C GLU A 9 3.38 -15.62 -14.38
N MET A 10 3.27 -15.06 -13.18
CA MET A 10 4.31 -14.25 -12.57
C MET A 10 5.57 -15.07 -12.29
N LEU A 11 5.43 -16.30 -11.76
CA LEU A 11 6.56 -17.19 -11.52
C LEU A 11 7.28 -17.57 -12.83
N ASN A 12 6.52 -17.81 -13.89
CA ASN A 12 7.11 -18.12 -15.22
C ASN A 12 7.89 -16.92 -15.76
N LEU A 13 7.39 -15.70 -15.61
CA LEU A 13 8.11 -14.48 -15.97
C LEU A 13 9.37 -14.30 -15.12
N TRP A 14 9.28 -14.54 -13.81
CA TRP A 14 10.40 -14.48 -12.89
C TRP A 14 11.52 -15.45 -13.29
N LYS A 15 11.17 -16.71 -13.56
CA LYS A 15 12.10 -17.72 -14.06
C LYS A 15 12.78 -17.29 -15.37
N LEU A 16 12.01 -16.75 -16.30
CA LEU A 16 12.54 -16.28 -17.58
C LEU A 16 13.56 -15.14 -17.40
N HIS A 17 13.26 -14.18 -16.56
CA HIS A 17 14.15 -13.04 -16.30
C HIS A 17 15.46 -13.42 -15.59
N HIS A 18 15.39 -14.38 -14.67
CA HIS A 18 16.56 -14.86 -13.92
C HIS A 18 17.32 -16.00 -14.60
N GLY A 19 16.95 -16.31 -15.85
CA GLY A 19 17.66 -17.34 -16.65
C GLY A 19 17.36 -18.79 -16.24
N TYR A 20 16.36 -19.00 -15.38
CA TYR A 20 15.85 -20.34 -15.11
C TYR A 20 15.02 -20.79 -16.31
N SER A 21 15.59 -21.60 -17.19
CA SER A 21 14.84 -22.18 -18.30
C SER A 21 13.77 -23.11 -17.76
N THR A 22 12.53 -22.96 -18.25
CA THR A 22 11.50 -23.99 -18.05
C THR A 22 12.05 -25.31 -18.57
N PRO A 23 12.02 -26.41 -17.80
CA PRO A 23 12.50 -27.69 -18.28
C PRO A 23 11.75 -28.07 -19.55
N ARG A 24 12.49 -28.32 -20.63
CA ARG A 24 11.89 -28.91 -21.81
C ARG A 24 11.35 -30.29 -21.42
N ARG A 25 10.11 -30.56 -21.74
CA ARG A 25 9.35 -31.77 -21.42
C ARG A 25 9.98 -33.08 -21.92
N ASP A 26 11.17 -33.05 -22.50
CA ASP A 26 11.80 -34.19 -23.16
C ASP A 26 12.78 -35.00 -22.31
N CYS A 27 12.97 -34.65 -21.03
CA CYS A 27 13.79 -35.43 -20.13
C CYS A 27 12.94 -36.02 -19.01
N SER A 28 12.70 -37.30 -19.07
CA SER A 28 11.94 -38.10 -18.08
C SER A 28 12.71 -38.37 -16.77
N LEU A 29 13.41 -37.39 -16.26
CA LEU A 29 13.97 -37.38 -14.91
C LEU A 29 13.27 -36.27 -14.15
N GLU A 30 12.18 -36.63 -13.45
CA GLU A 30 11.62 -35.81 -12.37
C GLU A 30 12.72 -35.70 -11.30
N ARG A 31 13.31 -34.49 -11.20
CA ARG A 31 14.15 -34.14 -10.06
C ARG A 31 13.24 -33.67 -8.94
N ASP A 32 13.33 -34.32 -7.81
CA ASP A 32 12.68 -33.87 -6.54
C ASP A 32 13.11 -32.44 -6.16
N ASP A 33 14.25 -31.99 -6.66
CA ASP A 33 14.84 -30.65 -6.41
C ASP A 33 14.04 -29.49 -7.05
N ASP A 34 13.22 -29.75 -8.09
CA ASP A 34 12.51 -28.68 -8.80
C ASP A 34 11.41 -28.03 -7.96
N ALA A 35 10.78 -28.78 -7.04
CA ALA A 35 9.75 -28.26 -6.14
C ALA A 35 10.34 -27.35 -5.06
N GLU A 36 11.53 -27.63 -4.57
CA GLU A 36 12.24 -26.78 -3.58
C GLU A 36 12.70 -25.47 -4.23
N ILE A 37 13.21 -25.53 -5.47
CA ILE A 37 13.63 -24.35 -6.24
C ILE A 37 12.43 -23.44 -6.52
N ASP A 38 11.30 -24.00 -6.93
CA ASP A 38 10.08 -23.21 -7.19
C ASP A 38 9.56 -22.53 -5.94
N SER A 39 9.65 -23.16 -4.79
CA SER A 39 9.29 -22.56 -3.51
C SER A 39 10.16 -21.37 -3.16
N LEU A 40 11.48 -21.48 -3.32
CA LEU A 40 12.42 -20.37 -3.09
C LEU A 40 12.18 -19.20 -4.05
N LEU A 41 11.97 -19.49 -5.34
CA LEU A 41 11.69 -18.47 -6.35
C LEU A 41 10.36 -17.76 -6.11
N LEU A 42 9.35 -18.47 -5.60
CA LEU A 42 8.08 -17.87 -5.17
C LEU A 42 8.27 -16.89 -4.03
N ASP A 43 9.06 -17.25 -3.04
CA ASP A 43 9.31 -16.37 -1.89
C ASP A 43 10.11 -15.11 -2.28
N GLU A 44 11.12 -15.26 -3.13
CA GLU A 44 11.86 -14.13 -3.69
C GLU A 44 10.96 -13.20 -4.52
N MET A 45 10.15 -13.76 -5.40
CA MET A 45 9.19 -13.02 -6.22
C MET A 45 8.16 -12.27 -5.37
N ARG A 46 7.63 -12.91 -4.32
CA ARG A 46 6.69 -12.29 -3.38
C ARG A 46 7.34 -11.16 -2.59
N ALA A 47 8.57 -11.35 -2.15
CA ALA A 47 9.34 -10.31 -1.45
C ALA A 47 9.62 -9.12 -2.37
N TRP A 48 10.02 -9.37 -3.62
CA TRP A 48 10.21 -8.33 -4.63
C TRP A 48 8.91 -7.53 -4.86
N TYR A 49 7.78 -8.23 -5.05
CA TYR A 49 6.50 -7.56 -5.28
C TYR A 49 6.04 -6.74 -4.06
N ALA A 50 6.21 -7.26 -2.86
CA ALA A 50 5.91 -6.52 -1.64
C ALA A 50 6.74 -5.23 -1.53
N ASN A 51 8.03 -5.29 -1.86
CA ASN A 51 8.89 -4.12 -1.92
C ASN A 51 8.47 -3.14 -3.04
N LEU A 52 8.08 -3.66 -4.20
CA LEU A 52 7.59 -2.85 -5.32
C LEU A 52 6.37 -2.01 -4.92
N LEU A 53 5.39 -2.60 -4.23
CA LEU A 53 4.20 -1.88 -3.75
C LEU A 53 4.54 -0.74 -2.78
N LEU A 54 5.64 -0.87 -2.04
CA LEU A 54 6.09 0.16 -1.09
C LEU A 54 6.89 1.28 -1.76
N THR A 55 7.68 0.98 -2.79
CA THR A 55 8.73 1.88 -3.29
C THR A 55 8.48 2.47 -4.66
N ALA A 56 7.80 1.73 -5.56
CA ALA A 56 7.60 2.19 -6.93
C ALA A 56 6.66 3.40 -7.03
N SER A 57 6.72 4.09 -8.17
CA SER A 57 5.83 5.22 -8.45
C SER A 57 4.36 4.76 -8.44
N PRO A 58 3.46 5.51 -7.80
CA PRO A 58 2.03 5.17 -7.76
C PRO A 58 1.39 4.97 -9.13
N ASP A 59 1.87 5.68 -10.15
CA ASP A 59 1.37 5.60 -11.53
C ASP A 59 1.56 4.22 -12.17
N LEU A 60 2.47 3.42 -11.59
CA LEU A 60 2.85 2.10 -12.06
C LEU A 60 2.23 0.97 -11.25
N LEU A 61 1.43 1.30 -10.23
CA LEU A 61 0.88 0.39 -9.24
C LEU A 61 -0.65 0.42 -9.21
N PRO A 62 -1.32 -0.61 -8.66
CA PRO A 62 -2.74 -0.57 -8.42
C PRO A 62 -3.07 0.46 -7.31
N VAL A 63 -3.71 1.56 -7.70
CA VAL A 63 -4.18 2.60 -6.79
C VAL A 63 -5.68 2.61 -6.76
N GLU A 64 -6.27 2.55 -5.57
CA GLU A 64 -7.72 2.58 -5.35
C GLU A 64 -8.10 3.64 -4.31
N ASP A 65 -9.32 4.13 -4.41
CA ASP A 65 -9.97 4.89 -3.35
C ASP A 65 -10.69 3.90 -2.41
N VAL A 66 -10.17 3.76 -1.21
CA VAL A 66 -10.70 2.84 -0.19
C VAL A 66 -11.53 3.56 0.88
N SER A 67 -11.97 4.78 0.63
CA SER A 67 -12.69 5.61 1.61
C SER A 67 -13.92 4.91 2.20
N ASN A 68 -14.65 4.15 1.38
CA ASN A 68 -15.84 3.41 1.80
C ASN A 68 -15.54 2.22 2.74
N ASP A 69 -14.30 1.72 2.71
CA ASP A 69 -13.88 0.56 3.51
C ASP A 69 -13.16 1.00 4.79
N CYS A 70 -13.01 2.31 5.00
CA CYS A 70 -12.35 2.87 6.17
C CYS A 70 -13.33 3.04 7.33
N THR A 71 -12.89 2.72 8.54
CA THR A 71 -13.63 3.05 9.77
C THR A 71 -13.03 4.29 10.41
N VAL A 72 -13.86 5.29 10.66
CA VAL A 72 -13.46 6.59 11.23
C VAL A 72 -14.01 6.73 12.62
N THR A 73 -13.14 6.94 13.61
CA THR A 73 -13.49 7.12 15.01
C THR A 73 -12.98 8.48 15.51
N LYS A 74 -13.88 9.32 16.04
CA LYS A 74 -13.49 10.56 16.67
C LYS A 74 -12.88 10.28 18.04
N MET A 75 -11.76 10.91 18.29
CA MET A 75 -11.08 10.90 19.57
C MET A 75 -11.22 12.26 20.27
N ALA A 76 -10.58 12.44 21.41
CA ALA A 76 -10.52 13.73 22.09
C ALA A 76 -9.71 14.76 21.26
N ASP A 77 -9.90 16.03 21.57
CA ASP A 77 -9.08 17.15 21.09
C ASP A 77 -9.01 17.33 19.56
N GLY A 78 -10.08 16.98 18.83
CA GLY A 78 -10.14 17.16 17.39
C GLY A 78 -9.26 16.16 16.59
N MET A 79 -8.72 15.15 17.24
CA MET A 79 -8.07 14.02 16.59
C MET A 79 -9.13 13.02 16.12
N VAL A 80 -8.81 12.38 15.00
CA VAL A 80 -9.60 11.29 14.42
C VAL A 80 -8.68 10.12 14.17
N GLU A 81 -9.09 8.95 14.60
CA GLU A 81 -8.46 7.68 14.20
C GLU A 81 -9.20 7.09 13.01
N MET A 82 -8.45 6.74 11.97
CA MET A 82 -8.97 6.06 10.79
C MET A 82 -8.29 4.71 10.64
N LYS A 83 -9.09 3.65 10.65
CA LYS A 83 -8.63 2.30 10.36
C LYS A 83 -8.80 1.99 8.88
N LEU A 84 -7.72 1.62 8.23
CA LEU A 84 -7.65 1.27 6.83
C LEU A 84 -7.91 -0.23 6.62
N PRO A 85 -8.43 -0.65 5.46
CA PRO A 85 -8.54 -2.06 5.12
C PRO A 85 -7.16 -2.72 5.01
N SER A 86 -7.08 -4.02 5.31
CA SER A 86 -5.82 -4.78 5.33
C SER A 86 -5.10 -4.84 3.99
N ARG A 87 -5.83 -4.66 2.88
CA ARG A 87 -5.26 -4.60 1.53
C ARG A 87 -4.50 -3.30 1.24
N CYS A 88 -4.69 -2.25 2.05
CA CYS A 88 -3.96 -0.99 1.90
C CYS A 88 -2.50 -1.17 2.33
N VAL A 89 -1.56 -0.97 1.39
CA VAL A 89 -0.12 -1.11 1.62
C VAL A 89 0.54 0.24 1.88
N ARG A 90 0.18 1.25 1.08
CA ARG A 90 0.76 2.59 1.17
C ARG A 90 -0.30 3.64 0.89
N VAL A 91 -0.49 4.54 1.82
CA VAL A 91 -1.42 5.67 1.68
C VAL A 91 -0.75 6.79 0.88
N LEU A 92 -1.46 7.32 -0.10
CA LEU A 92 -0.99 8.40 -0.98
C LEU A 92 -1.64 9.73 -0.66
N ALA A 93 -2.93 9.71 -0.34
CA ALA A 93 -3.67 10.90 0.02
C ALA A 93 -4.88 10.54 0.88
N VAL A 94 -5.19 11.38 1.86
CA VAL A 94 -6.36 11.25 2.71
C VAL A 94 -7.12 12.58 2.78
N ARG A 95 -8.45 12.50 2.71
CA ARG A 95 -9.33 13.63 2.95
C ARG A 95 -10.51 13.23 3.82
N LEU A 96 -10.74 14.03 4.84
CA LEU A 96 -11.95 13.96 5.62
C LEU A 96 -12.98 14.99 5.12
N SER A 97 -14.26 14.72 5.31
CA SER A 97 -15.35 15.63 4.92
C SER A 97 -15.25 17.03 5.57
N ALA A 98 -14.60 17.13 6.73
CA ALA A 98 -14.35 18.40 7.41
C ALA A 98 -13.14 19.19 6.85
N TRP A 99 -12.33 18.61 6.00
CA TRP A 99 -11.11 19.22 5.48
C TRP A 99 -11.34 19.94 4.15
N LYS A 100 -10.56 20.99 3.90
CA LYS A 100 -10.58 21.76 2.65
C LYS A 100 -9.58 21.24 1.62
N ARG A 101 -8.59 20.48 2.05
CA ARG A 101 -7.52 19.91 1.19
C ARG A 101 -7.21 18.49 1.59
N ASP A 102 -6.58 17.77 0.66
CA ASP A 102 -6.04 16.43 0.90
C ASP A 102 -4.74 16.54 1.73
N ALA A 103 -4.56 15.64 2.69
CA ALA A 103 -3.26 15.35 3.28
C ALA A 103 -2.52 14.38 2.35
N THR A 104 -1.49 14.87 1.66
CA THR A 104 -0.67 14.07 0.74
C THR A 104 0.65 13.65 1.37
N ALA A 105 1.09 14.32 2.43
CA ALA A 105 2.23 13.92 3.25
C ALA A 105 1.72 13.08 4.43
N ILE A 106 2.02 11.79 4.39
CA ILE A 106 1.72 10.87 5.49
C ILE A 106 3.01 10.70 6.29
N HIS A 107 2.99 11.17 7.53
CA HIS A 107 4.16 11.14 8.40
C HIS A 107 4.15 9.89 9.29
N ALA A 108 5.33 9.43 9.68
CA ALA A 108 5.43 8.31 10.62
C ALA A 108 5.15 8.78 12.06
N ALA A 109 4.63 7.87 12.89
CA ALA A 109 4.55 8.08 14.33
C ALA A 109 5.95 8.34 14.90
N GLY A 110 6.05 9.27 15.86
CA GLY A 110 7.33 9.72 16.45
C GLY A 110 8.14 10.69 15.57
N SER A 111 7.63 11.09 14.40
CA SER A 111 8.25 12.13 13.57
C SER A 111 8.06 13.52 14.17
N GLU A 112 8.83 14.50 13.67
CA GLU A 112 8.65 15.91 14.07
C GLU A 112 7.22 16.41 13.81
N ALA A 113 6.62 15.97 12.70
CA ALA A 113 5.23 16.30 12.38
C ALA A 113 4.25 15.76 13.43
N ASP A 114 4.49 14.57 13.96
CA ASP A 114 3.70 13.97 15.04
C ASP A 114 3.87 14.76 16.36
N PHE A 115 5.11 15.09 16.73
CA PHE A 115 5.37 15.91 17.93
C PHE A 115 4.67 17.29 17.88
N ARG A 116 4.63 17.91 16.71
CA ARG A 116 3.91 19.20 16.53
C ARG A 116 2.42 19.07 16.81
N GLN A 117 1.81 17.88 16.62
CA GLN A 117 0.38 17.69 16.91
C GLN A 117 0.06 17.69 18.40
N SER A 118 1.04 17.46 19.28
CA SER A 118 0.85 17.59 20.74
C SER A 118 0.71 19.03 21.22
N VAL A 119 1.15 19.99 20.39
CA VAL A 119 1.13 21.43 20.71
C VAL A 119 -0.02 22.10 19.97
N GLU A 120 -1.03 22.60 20.68
CA GLU A 120 -2.31 23.06 20.13
C GLU A 120 -2.17 24.03 18.96
N TRP A 121 -1.29 25.03 19.06
CA TRP A 121 -1.10 26.06 18.01
C TRP A 121 -0.22 25.61 16.83
N LEU A 122 0.41 24.42 16.91
CA LEU A 122 1.20 23.82 15.82
C LEU A 122 0.45 22.69 15.11
N ARG A 123 -0.74 22.35 15.58
CA ARG A 123 -1.56 21.29 15.00
C ARG A 123 -1.94 21.61 13.57
N GLY A 124 -2.14 20.56 12.78
CA GLY A 124 -2.76 20.65 11.48
C GLY A 124 -4.11 21.37 11.54
N THR A 125 -4.48 22.01 10.46
CA THR A 125 -5.75 22.73 10.32
C THR A 125 -6.57 22.14 9.18
N ILE A 126 -7.83 22.55 9.04
CA ILE A 126 -8.67 22.13 7.90
C ILE A 126 -8.11 22.55 6.54
N GLN A 127 -7.22 23.54 6.50
CA GLN A 127 -6.53 24.02 5.29
C GLN A 127 -5.18 23.32 5.09
N HIS A 128 -4.55 22.88 6.18
CA HIS A 128 -3.27 22.19 6.20
C HIS A 128 -3.40 20.96 7.09
N PRO A 129 -4.15 19.94 6.62
CA PRO A 129 -4.39 18.73 7.41
C PRO A 129 -3.11 17.91 7.55
N VAL A 130 -2.99 17.24 8.69
CA VAL A 130 -1.86 16.35 9.00
C VAL A 130 -2.37 14.94 9.24
N ALA A 131 -1.71 13.97 8.60
CA ALA A 131 -1.96 12.55 8.76
C ALA A 131 -0.69 11.84 9.26
N ILE A 132 -0.84 11.07 10.33
CA ILE A 132 0.24 10.30 10.95
C ILE A 132 -0.08 8.82 10.85
N ALA A 133 0.82 8.04 10.26
CA ALA A 133 0.72 6.58 10.24
C ALA A 133 1.19 6.01 11.59
N ASP A 134 0.28 5.37 12.32
CA ASP A 134 0.54 4.83 13.66
C ASP A 134 0.84 3.33 13.66
N GLY A 135 1.08 2.74 12.49
CA GLY A 135 1.24 1.31 12.32
C GLY A 135 -0.09 0.56 12.29
N GLY A 136 -0.06 -0.74 12.00
CA GLY A 136 -1.25 -1.61 12.02
C GLY A 136 -2.42 -1.14 11.15
N ASN A 137 -2.17 -0.46 10.05
CA ASN A 137 -3.19 0.13 9.17
C ASN A 137 -4.06 1.19 9.87
N VAL A 138 -3.50 1.93 10.81
CA VAL A 138 -4.17 3.02 11.52
C VAL A 138 -3.52 4.36 11.17
N LEU A 139 -4.36 5.35 10.88
CA LEU A 139 -3.96 6.74 10.71
C LEU A 139 -4.54 7.60 11.83
N ARG A 140 -3.71 8.46 12.43
CA ARG A 140 -4.14 9.59 13.26
C ARG A 140 -4.23 10.84 12.40
N LEU A 141 -5.37 11.47 12.38
CA LEU A 141 -5.71 12.59 11.50
C LEU A 141 -6.01 13.84 12.33
N TYR A 142 -5.43 14.97 11.96
CA TYR A 142 -5.54 16.28 12.64
C TYR A 142 -5.90 17.34 11.61
N THR A 143 -6.78 18.28 11.85
CA THR A 143 -7.69 18.54 12.95
C THR A 143 -9.11 18.43 12.44
N VAL A 144 -10.04 17.96 13.26
CA VAL A 144 -11.48 18.01 12.97
C VAL A 144 -12.13 19.02 13.93
N PRO A 145 -12.85 20.03 13.42
CA PRO A 145 -13.51 21.01 14.26
C PRO A 145 -14.55 20.37 15.19
N THR A 146 -14.72 20.94 16.36
CA THR A 146 -15.76 20.54 17.31
C THR A 146 -17.14 20.62 16.64
N GLY A 147 -17.94 19.57 16.74
CA GLY A 147 -19.26 19.49 16.12
C GLY A 147 -19.29 19.10 14.65
N ALA A 148 -18.15 19.13 13.92
CA ALA A 148 -18.10 18.68 12.53
C ALA A 148 -18.21 17.15 12.43
N THR A 149 -18.82 16.65 11.35
CA THR A 149 -18.83 15.23 11.03
C THR A 149 -17.46 14.85 10.47
N ALA A 150 -16.87 13.77 10.98
CA ALA A 150 -15.66 13.19 10.44
C ALA A 150 -16.01 11.92 9.66
N ALA A 151 -16.04 12.01 8.35
CA ALA A 151 -16.18 10.88 7.47
C ALA A 151 -15.00 10.84 6.48
N ALA A 152 -14.60 9.66 6.05
CA ALA A 152 -13.63 9.52 4.98
C ALA A 152 -14.29 9.97 3.66
N GLU A 153 -13.75 11.03 3.05
CA GLU A 153 -14.23 11.52 1.74
C GLU A 153 -13.41 10.93 0.60
N LYS A 154 -12.10 10.77 0.83
CA LYS A 154 -11.15 10.22 -0.13
C LYS A 154 -9.99 9.58 0.60
N VAL A 155 -9.64 8.36 0.23
CA VAL A 155 -8.47 7.65 0.78
C VAL A 155 -7.79 6.89 -0.36
N LEU A 156 -6.83 7.53 -1.02
CA LEU A 156 -6.07 6.91 -2.10
C LEU A 156 -4.95 6.06 -1.52
N CYS A 157 -4.95 4.78 -1.85
CA CYS A 157 -3.94 3.82 -1.42
C CYS A 157 -3.40 3.01 -2.59
N VAL A 158 -2.11 2.69 -2.52
CA VAL A 158 -1.61 1.51 -3.23
C VAL A 158 -2.16 0.29 -2.52
N VAL A 159 -2.84 -0.57 -3.24
CA VAL A 159 -3.49 -1.74 -2.67
C VAL A 159 -2.78 -3.02 -3.09
N ARG A 160 -2.83 -4.02 -2.22
CA ARG A 160 -2.45 -5.38 -2.58
C ARG A 160 -3.64 -6.02 -3.29
N PRO A 161 -3.47 -6.53 -4.52
CA PRO A 161 -4.49 -7.31 -5.19
C PRO A 161 -4.87 -8.56 -4.38
N ALA A 162 -5.93 -9.24 -4.80
CA ALA A 162 -6.32 -10.51 -4.20
C ALA A 162 -5.18 -11.52 -4.20
N ASP A 163 -5.18 -12.44 -3.24
CA ASP A 163 -4.14 -13.46 -3.09
C ASP A 163 -3.90 -14.23 -4.39
N GLY A 164 -2.64 -14.40 -4.74
CA GLY A 164 -2.23 -15.03 -5.99
C GLY A 164 -2.39 -14.17 -7.25
N SER A 165 -2.66 -12.87 -7.10
CA SER A 165 -2.75 -11.91 -8.20
C SER A 165 -1.69 -10.82 -8.06
N TYR A 166 -1.07 -10.43 -9.19
CA TYR A 166 0.01 -9.44 -9.27
C TYR A 166 -0.35 -8.37 -10.29
N GLN A 167 -0.47 -7.13 -9.84
CA GLN A 167 -0.84 -6.00 -10.70
C GLN A 167 0.24 -4.92 -10.67
N PHE A 168 0.78 -4.57 -11.83
CA PHE A 168 1.78 -3.50 -11.99
C PHE A 168 1.90 -3.10 -13.46
N ALA A 169 2.55 -1.97 -13.73
CA ALA A 169 2.78 -1.53 -15.09
C ALA A 169 3.83 -2.38 -15.80
N GLN A 170 3.61 -2.69 -17.07
CA GLN A 170 4.52 -3.48 -17.90
C GLN A 170 5.96 -2.93 -17.93
N SER A 171 6.14 -1.61 -17.79
CA SER A 171 7.46 -0.96 -17.73
C SER A 171 8.32 -1.43 -16.55
N LEU A 172 7.72 -2.01 -15.51
CA LEU A 172 8.44 -2.54 -14.36
C LEU A 172 9.01 -3.94 -14.58
N LEU A 173 8.68 -4.60 -15.70
CA LEU A 173 9.27 -5.91 -16.03
C LEU A 173 10.80 -5.86 -16.15
N GLY A 174 11.37 -4.72 -16.55
CA GLY A 174 12.83 -4.55 -16.62
C GLY A 174 13.53 -4.46 -15.27
N SER A 175 12.78 -4.43 -14.15
CA SER A 175 13.29 -4.41 -12.77
C SER A 175 13.13 -5.74 -12.04
N LEU A 176 12.64 -6.77 -12.74
CA LEU A 176 12.55 -8.15 -12.25
C LEU A 176 13.92 -8.77 -12.01
#